data_4f78e13f913a3c899b72023a2024b660
#
_entry.id   4f78e13f913a3c899b72023a2024b660
#
_cell.length_a   1.000
_cell.length_b   1.000
_cell.length_c   1.000
_cell.angle_alpha   90.00
_cell.angle_beta   90.00
_cell.angle_gamma   90.00
#
_symmetry.space_group_name_H-M   'P 1'
#
loop_
_entity.id
_entity.type
_entity.pdbx_description
1 polymer ?
#
loop_
_entity_poly.entity_id
_entity_poly.type
_entity_poly.pdbx_seq_one_letter_code
_entity_poly.pdbx_strand_id
1 'polypeptide(L)'
;MTIKKERADILLVEQGLFETREKAKRAIMAGIVYQKEVRVDKPGEKIPVDSELQVKGKQMPYVSRGGLKLEKALQVFDFDVKDKLMLDIGASTGGFTDCALQNGARHSYALDVGYNQLAWKLRNDDRVTVMERTNFRHVTPADFSKGLADFATIDVSFISLKLILPVLRTVLVTGGDVMTLIKPQFEAGREQVGKKGIIRDPAVHTSVVENIVQFALDNGYDLMGLDFSPITGGEGNIEFIAHLKWTGEEKGTSHLESDAITKLIAKAHTKLDK
;
A
#
# COMPACT_ATOMS: atom_id res chain seq x y z
N MET A 1 -23.85 42.63 -14.43
CA MET A 1 -23.43 42.20 -13.07
C MET A 1 -22.25 41.24 -13.22
N THR A 2 -21.12 41.55 -12.58
CA THR A 2 -19.94 40.66 -12.64
C THR A 2 -20.19 39.47 -11.70
N ILE A 3 -20.28 38.27 -12.24
CA ILE A 3 -20.44 37.06 -11.44
C ILE A 3 -19.20 36.86 -10.57
N LYS A 4 -19.37 36.84 -9.25
CA LYS A 4 -18.28 36.58 -8.30
C LYS A 4 -17.75 35.16 -8.53
N LYS A 5 -16.43 35.01 -8.63
CA LYS A 5 -15.77 33.72 -8.82
C LYS A 5 -14.86 33.42 -7.64
N GLU A 6 -14.83 32.17 -7.22
CA GLU A 6 -13.96 31.67 -6.15
C GLU A 6 -13.16 30.45 -6.65
N ARG A 7 -12.12 30.10 -5.92
CA ARG A 7 -11.29 28.93 -6.22
C ARG A 7 -12.08 27.65 -6.00
N ALA A 8 -11.89 26.67 -6.88
CA ALA A 8 -12.57 25.37 -6.79
C ALA A 8 -12.31 24.65 -5.45
N ASP A 9 -11.07 24.69 -4.95
CA ASP A 9 -10.71 24.06 -3.67
C ASP A 9 -11.38 24.72 -2.46
N ILE A 10 -11.71 26.01 -2.54
CA ILE A 10 -12.44 26.75 -1.51
C ILE A 10 -13.93 26.44 -1.61
N LEU A 11 -14.52 26.54 -2.81
CA LEU A 11 -15.94 26.26 -3.03
C LEU A 11 -16.35 24.87 -2.59
N LEU A 12 -15.51 23.85 -2.82
CA LEU A 12 -15.78 22.49 -2.38
C LEU A 12 -15.92 22.36 -0.85
N VAL A 13 -15.17 23.16 -0.10
CA VAL A 13 -15.28 23.22 1.36
C VAL A 13 -16.52 24.02 1.79
N GLU A 14 -16.76 25.18 1.16
CA GLU A 14 -17.93 26.02 1.43
C GLU A 14 -19.25 25.31 1.14
N GLN A 15 -19.29 24.46 0.11
CA GLN A 15 -20.44 23.60 -0.23
C GLN A 15 -20.54 22.32 0.63
N GLY A 16 -19.64 22.14 1.61
CA GLY A 16 -19.68 20.98 2.51
C GLY A 16 -19.30 19.64 1.85
N LEU A 17 -18.76 19.67 0.62
CA LEU A 17 -18.35 18.45 -0.09
C LEU A 17 -17.05 17.87 0.46
N PHE A 18 -16.23 18.68 1.10
CA PHE A 18 -15.00 18.27 1.79
C PHE A 18 -14.79 19.07 3.07
N GLU A 19 -14.25 18.42 4.10
CA GLU A 19 -13.99 19.05 5.40
C GLU A 19 -12.81 20.04 5.34
N THR A 20 -11.84 19.81 4.42
CA THR A 20 -10.62 20.62 4.31
C THR A 20 -10.25 20.88 2.85
N ARG A 21 -9.57 22.03 2.63
CA ARG A 21 -9.04 22.39 1.31
C ARG A 21 -8.04 21.37 0.77
N GLU A 22 -7.27 20.71 1.63
CA GLU A 22 -6.32 19.67 1.20
C GLU A 22 -7.04 18.42 0.66
N LYS A 23 -8.16 18.01 1.30
CA LYS A 23 -9.01 16.94 0.77
C LYS A 23 -9.63 17.34 -0.57
N ALA A 24 -10.12 18.57 -0.68
CA ALA A 24 -10.68 19.12 -1.93
C ALA A 24 -9.64 19.15 -3.05
N LYS A 25 -8.41 19.61 -2.79
CA LYS A 25 -7.31 19.58 -3.78
C LYS A 25 -7.01 18.16 -4.27
N ARG A 26 -6.92 17.19 -3.36
CA ARG A 26 -6.68 15.78 -3.73
C ARG A 26 -7.78 15.24 -4.62
N ALA A 27 -9.03 15.54 -4.33
CA ALA A 27 -10.18 15.13 -5.14
C ALA A 27 -10.15 15.75 -6.55
N ILE A 28 -9.80 17.02 -6.68
CA ILE A 28 -9.61 17.68 -7.97
C ILE A 28 -8.47 17.01 -8.75
N MET A 29 -7.32 16.80 -8.10
CA MET A 29 -6.16 16.15 -8.72
C MET A 29 -6.43 14.68 -9.08
N ALA A 30 -7.35 14.02 -8.38
CA ALA A 30 -7.84 12.69 -8.72
C ALA A 30 -8.84 12.69 -9.89
N GLY A 31 -9.25 13.87 -10.38
CA GLY A 31 -10.17 14.01 -11.51
C GLY A 31 -11.62 13.62 -11.21
N ILE A 32 -12.03 13.61 -9.94
CA ILE A 32 -13.38 13.22 -9.51
C ILE A 32 -14.32 14.40 -9.25
N VAL A 33 -13.85 15.64 -9.43
CA VAL A 33 -14.64 16.85 -9.23
C VAL A 33 -15.13 17.40 -10.57
N TYR A 34 -16.41 17.72 -10.63
CA TYR A 34 -17.08 18.23 -11.82
C TYR A 34 -17.94 19.46 -11.51
N GLN A 35 -17.96 20.40 -12.46
CA GLN A 35 -18.98 21.43 -12.56
C GLN A 35 -19.95 21.00 -13.67
N LYS A 36 -21.13 20.53 -13.28
CA LYS A 36 -22.04 19.80 -14.21
C LYS A 36 -21.32 18.59 -14.83
N GLU A 37 -21.14 18.59 -16.16
CA GLU A 37 -20.43 17.51 -16.89
C GLU A 37 -18.96 17.84 -17.19
N VAL A 38 -18.49 19.05 -16.84
CA VAL A 38 -17.11 19.47 -17.10
C VAL A 38 -16.24 19.17 -15.90
N ARG A 39 -15.16 18.44 -16.12
CA ARG A 39 -14.19 18.12 -15.06
C ARG A 39 -13.41 19.37 -14.65
N VAL A 40 -13.25 19.55 -13.35
CA VAL A 40 -12.40 20.58 -12.76
C VAL A 40 -11.00 20.02 -12.63
N ASP A 41 -10.03 20.59 -13.35
CA ASP A 41 -8.67 20.03 -13.46
C ASP A 41 -7.68 20.69 -12.49
N LYS A 42 -7.95 21.89 -12.01
CA LYS A 42 -7.00 22.64 -11.17
C LYS A 42 -7.65 23.14 -9.87
N PRO A 43 -7.03 22.91 -8.71
CA PRO A 43 -7.55 23.40 -7.43
C PRO A 43 -7.75 24.92 -7.37
N GLY A 44 -6.90 25.66 -8.08
CA GLY A 44 -6.96 27.13 -8.17
C GLY A 44 -7.89 27.66 -9.26
N GLU A 45 -8.59 26.81 -9.99
CA GLU A 45 -9.53 27.22 -11.02
C GLU A 45 -10.64 28.09 -10.44
N LYS A 46 -10.91 29.23 -11.10
CA LYS A 46 -11.92 30.19 -10.64
C LYS A 46 -13.28 29.86 -11.22
N ILE A 47 -14.18 29.41 -10.39
CA ILE A 47 -15.54 28.97 -10.70
C ILE A 47 -16.54 29.98 -10.13
N PRO A 48 -17.66 30.29 -10.82
CA PRO A 48 -18.72 31.10 -10.27
C PRO A 48 -19.22 30.54 -8.93
N VAL A 49 -19.40 31.40 -7.93
CA VAL A 49 -19.78 30.98 -6.56
C VAL A 49 -21.16 30.33 -6.46
N ASP A 50 -22.02 30.59 -7.44
CA ASP A 50 -23.35 30.01 -7.59
C ASP A 50 -23.34 28.66 -8.35
N SER A 51 -22.17 28.22 -8.79
CA SER A 51 -22.04 26.93 -9.48
C SER A 51 -22.10 25.78 -8.50
N GLU A 52 -22.93 24.81 -8.79
CA GLU A 52 -22.97 23.53 -8.08
C GLU A 52 -21.82 22.63 -8.53
N LEU A 53 -20.98 22.25 -7.57
CA LEU A 53 -19.91 21.27 -7.78
C LEU A 53 -20.39 19.87 -7.39
N GLN A 54 -19.94 18.89 -8.13
CA GLN A 54 -20.28 17.48 -7.90
C GLN A 54 -19.01 16.64 -7.80
N VAL A 55 -19.02 15.68 -6.89
CA VAL A 55 -17.97 14.64 -6.77
C VAL A 55 -18.48 13.38 -7.43
N LYS A 56 -17.92 13.03 -8.59
CA LYS A 56 -18.25 11.81 -9.32
C LYS A 56 -17.18 10.77 -9.07
N GLY A 57 -17.52 9.71 -8.35
CA GLY A 57 -16.62 8.62 -7.99
C GLY A 57 -16.51 8.42 -6.49
N LYS A 58 -15.89 7.31 -6.09
CA LYS A 58 -15.64 7.03 -4.68
C LYS A 58 -14.48 7.92 -4.19
N GLN A 59 -14.71 8.67 -3.11
CA GLN A 59 -13.62 9.33 -2.40
C GLN A 59 -12.62 8.28 -1.93
N MET A 60 -11.32 8.64 -1.97
CA MET A 60 -10.28 7.76 -1.43
C MET A 60 -10.53 7.54 0.07
N PRO A 61 -10.83 6.31 0.50
CA PRO A 61 -11.18 6.06 1.91
C PRO A 61 -9.96 6.20 2.84
N TYR A 62 -8.75 6.15 2.30
CA TYR A 62 -7.49 6.13 3.03
C TYR A 62 -6.64 7.38 2.75
N VAL A 63 -5.66 7.64 3.61
CA VAL A 63 -4.73 8.78 3.46
C VAL A 63 -3.89 8.71 2.17
N SER A 64 -3.75 7.52 1.57
CA SER A 64 -3.11 7.32 0.27
C SER A 64 -3.66 6.10 -0.47
N ARG A 65 -3.36 6.00 -1.78
CA ARG A 65 -3.74 4.85 -2.63
C ARG A 65 -3.20 3.51 -2.12
N GLY A 66 -2.12 3.53 -1.32
CA GLY A 66 -1.56 2.33 -0.70
C GLY A 66 -2.60 1.53 0.08
N GLY A 67 -3.52 2.20 0.79
CA GLY A 67 -4.58 1.54 1.55
C GLY A 67 -5.46 0.59 0.74
N LEU A 68 -5.67 0.87 -0.56
CA LEU A 68 -6.42 -0.02 -1.46
C LEU A 68 -5.73 -1.38 -1.68
N LYS A 69 -4.41 -1.44 -1.53
CA LYS A 69 -3.65 -2.69 -1.67
C LYS A 69 -3.89 -3.61 -0.47
N LEU A 70 -3.86 -3.05 0.75
CA LEU A 70 -4.20 -3.82 1.96
C LEU A 70 -5.69 -4.17 1.99
N GLU A 71 -6.58 -3.25 1.62
CA GLU A 71 -8.01 -3.53 1.51
C GLU A 71 -8.27 -4.74 0.62
N LYS A 72 -7.63 -4.80 -0.56
CA LYS A 72 -7.74 -5.97 -1.44
C LYS A 72 -7.21 -7.23 -0.78
N ALA A 73 -6.06 -7.16 -0.10
CA ALA A 73 -5.50 -8.32 0.60
C ALA A 73 -6.47 -8.88 1.65
N LEU A 74 -7.10 -8.00 2.44
CA LEU A 74 -8.14 -8.38 3.42
C LEU A 74 -9.39 -8.97 2.79
N GLN A 75 -9.69 -8.63 1.53
CA GLN A 75 -10.85 -9.18 0.81
C GLN A 75 -10.58 -10.54 0.15
N VAL A 76 -9.33 -10.82 -0.24
CA VAL A 76 -8.99 -11.98 -1.06
C VAL A 76 -8.24 -13.06 -0.30
N PHE A 77 -7.61 -12.73 0.82
CA PHE A 77 -6.89 -13.66 1.66
C PHE A 77 -7.63 -13.90 2.99
N ASP A 78 -7.47 -15.10 3.52
CA ASP A 78 -8.05 -15.48 4.80
C ASP A 78 -7.14 -15.03 5.95
N PHE A 79 -7.10 -13.72 6.22
CA PHE A 79 -6.49 -13.19 7.44
C PHE A 79 -7.24 -11.94 7.93
N ASP A 80 -7.18 -11.71 9.24
CA ASP A 80 -7.87 -10.61 9.90
C ASP A 80 -6.86 -9.73 10.65
N VAL A 81 -7.16 -8.44 10.73
CA VAL A 81 -6.33 -7.43 11.44
C VAL A 81 -6.98 -6.93 12.74
N LYS A 82 -8.22 -7.33 13.01
CA LYS A 82 -8.98 -6.86 14.17
C LYS A 82 -8.27 -7.22 15.48
N ASP A 83 -8.16 -6.23 16.37
CA ASP A 83 -7.53 -6.31 17.68
C ASP A 83 -6.04 -6.70 17.66
N LYS A 84 -5.41 -6.71 16.47
CA LYS A 84 -4.00 -7.07 16.26
C LYS A 84 -3.07 -5.85 16.28
N LEU A 85 -1.82 -6.09 16.68
CA LEU A 85 -0.70 -5.14 16.61
C LEU A 85 -0.02 -5.26 15.25
N MET A 86 -0.02 -4.18 14.49
CA MET A 86 0.55 -4.09 13.15
C MET A 86 2.00 -3.59 13.17
N LEU A 87 2.80 -4.09 12.26
CA LEU A 87 4.07 -3.48 11.84
C LEU A 87 3.97 -3.13 10.34
N ASP A 88 3.94 -1.82 10.04
CA ASP A 88 3.88 -1.28 8.68
C ASP A 88 5.29 -0.88 8.22
N ILE A 89 5.91 -1.71 7.37
CA ILE A 89 7.29 -1.54 6.88
C ILE A 89 7.26 -0.82 5.53
N GLY A 90 7.73 0.42 5.52
CA GLY A 90 7.58 1.34 4.40
C GLY A 90 6.27 2.10 4.47
N ALA A 91 5.91 2.59 5.65
CA ALA A 91 4.62 3.22 5.91
C ALA A 91 4.34 4.45 5.04
N SER A 92 5.36 5.22 4.65
CA SER A 92 5.24 6.41 3.80
C SER A 92 4.14 7.36 4.32
N THR A 93 3.10 7.65 3.53
CA THR A 93 1.96 8.48 3.95
C THR A 93 1.05 7.77 4.96
N GLY A 94 1.17 6.44 5.13
CA GLY A 94 0.40 5.65 6.09
C GLY A 94 -0.87 5.01 5.52
N GLY A 95 -0.89 4.72 4.22
CA GLY A 95 -2.06 4.11 3.60
C GLY A 95 -2.44 2.75 4.18
N PHE A 96 -1.46 1.89 4.44
CA PHE A 96 -1.69 0.58 5.07
C PHE A 96 -2.09 0.72 6.53
N THR A 97 -1.38 1.54 7.29
CA THR A 97 -1.73 1.87 8.68
C THR A 97 -3.17 2.38 8.79
N ASP A 98 -3.58 3.35 7.94
CA ASP A 98 -4.95 3.88 7.94
C ASP A 98 -6.00 2.80 7.61
N CYS A 99 -5.72 1.95 6.62
CA CYS A 99 -6.58 0.83 6.26
C CYS A 99 -6.72 -0.16 7.42
N ALA A 100 -5.62 -0.58 8.03
CA ALA A 100 -5.64 -1.52 9.15
C ALA A 100 -6.41 -0.98 10.36
N LEU A 101 -6.18 0.29 10.74
CA LEU A 101 -6.87 0.93 11.86
C LEU A 101 -8.39 1.07 11.60
N GLN A 102 -8.80 1.36 10.35
CA GLN A 102 -10.22 1.39 9.97
C GLN A 102 -10.86 0.00 10.00
N ASN A 103 -10.08 -1.08 9.81
CA ASN A 103 -10.51 -2.47 9.94
C ASN A 103 -10.30 -3.05 11.34
N GLY A 104 -10.04 -2.22 12.35
CA GLY A 104 -10.04 -2.61 13.75
C GLY A 104 -8.70 -3.06 14.32
N ALA A 105 -7.56 -2.84 13.63
CA ALA A 105 -6.24 -3.05 14.25
C ALA A 105 -6.11 -2.21 15.53
N ARG A 106 -5.59 -2.81 16.60
CA ARG A 106 -5.50 -2.12 17.90
C ARG A 106 -4.37 -1.10 17.94
N HIS A 107 -3.30 -1.32 17.20
CA HIS A 107 -2.14 -0.43 17.15
C HIS A 107 -1.29 -0.70 15.89
N SER A 108 -0.56 0.32 15.42
CA SER A 108 0.40 0.21 14.32
C SER A 108 1.73 0.86 14.66
N TYR A 109 2.81 0.14 14.41
CA TYR A 109 4.15 0.72 14.25
C TYR A 109 4.29 1.15 12.79
N ALA A 110 4.28 2.45 12.53
CA ALA A 110 4.46 3.01 11.19
C ALA A 110 5.95 3.32 10.95
N LEU A 111 6.65 2.37 10.32
CA LEU A 111 8.10 2.42 10.14
C LEU A 111 8.46 2.83 8.72
N ASP A 112 9.33 3.84 8.60
CA ASP A 112 9.85 4.30 7.31
C ASP A 112 11.29 4.85 7.46
N VAL A 113 12.10 4.71 6.41
CA VAL A 113 13.43 5.34 6.34
C VAL A 113 13.33 6.85 6.08
N GLY A 114 12.21 7.30 5.53
CA GLY A 114 11.90 8.70 5.27
C GLY A 114 11.59 9.49 6.54
N TYR A 115 11.33 10.77 6.34
CA TYR A 115 11.00 11.69 7.43
C TYR A 115 9.83 12.59 7.06
N ASN A 116 8.94 12.82 8.01
CA ASN A 116 7.78 13.71 7.90
C ASN A 116 6.84 13.37 6.72
N GLN A 117 6.74 12.07 6.40
CA GLN A 117 5.89 11.57 5.31
C GLN A 117 4.52 11.12 5.81
N LEU A 118 4.44 10.61 7.04
CA LEU A 118 3.21 10.09 7.63
C LEU A 118 2.15 11.19 7.72
N ALA A 119 0.93 10.89 7.28
CA ALA A 119 -0.17 11.84 7.30
C ALA A 119 -0.44 12.35 8.72
N TRP A 120 -0.72 13.65 8.86
CA TRP A 120 -0.92 14.32 10.16
C TRP A 120 -2.00 13.64 11.02
N LYS A 121 -3.07 13.18 10.41
CA LYS A 121 -4.13 12.40 11.08
C LYS A 121 -3.58 11.19 11.81
N LEU A 122 -2.67 10.42 11.19
CA LEU A 122 -2.09 9.21 11.76
C LEU A 122 -0.99 9.52 12.76
N ARG A 123 -0.25 10.58 12.54
CA ARG A 123 0.80 11.06 13.46
C ARG A 123 0.25 11.45 14.83
N ASN A 124 -1.01 11.88 14.88
CA ASN A 124 -1.71 12.28 16.10
C ASN A 124 -2.73 11.23 16.59
N ASP A 125 -2.72 10.02 16.04
CA ASP A 125 -3.56 8.92 16.52
C ASP A 125 -2.79 8.12 17.59
N ASP A 126 -3.34 8.01 18.80
CA ASP A 126 -2.72 7.30 19.93
C ASP A 126 -2.47 5.81 19.64
N ARG A 127 -3.12 5.28 18.61
CA ARG A 127 -2.92 3.92 18.12
C ARG A 127 -1.74 3.79 17.15
N VAL A 128 -0.96 4.85 16.92
CA VAL A 128 0.16 4.84 15.98
C VAL A 128 1.46 5.21 16.69
N THR A 129 2.43 4.32 16.63
CA THR A 129 3.81 4.64 16.97
C THR A 129 4.57 4.99 15.71
N VAL A 130 5.02 6.25 15.59
CA VAL A 130 5.77 6.75 14.44
C VAL A 130 7.23 6.37 14.55
N MET A 131 7.73 5.57 13.62
CA MET A 131 9.13 5.10 13.54
C MET A 131 9.78 5.57 12.23
N GLU A 132 9.84 6.88 12.03
CA GLU A 132 10.52 7.49 10.89
C GLU A 132 12.05 7.52 11.06
N ARG A 133 12.80 7.71 9.96
CA ARG A 133 14.28 7.63 9.90
C ARG A 133 14.82 6.30 10.42
N THR A 134 14.02 5.25 10.32
CA THR A 134 14.35 3.92 10.84
C THR A 134 14.59 2.96 9.69
N ASN A 135 15.80 2.40 9.64
CA ASN A 135 16.12 1.36 8.67
C ASN A 135 15.75 0.01 9.25
N PHE A 136 14.72 -0.62 8.68
CA PHE A 136 14.19 -1.89 9.16
C PHE A 136 15.24 -3.00 9.27
N ARG A 137 16.28 -2.99 8.46
CA ARG A 137 17.36 -4.00 8.51
C ARG A 137 18.14 -4.03 9.83
N HIS A 138 17.99 -3.01 10.66
CA HIS A 138 18.75 -2.84 11.91
C HIS A 138 17.86 -2.84 13.14
N VAL A 139 16.56 -3.07 13.00
CA VAL A 139 15.65 -3.14 14.15
C VAL A 139 15.87 -4.42 14.95
N THR A 140 15.58 -4.32 16.23
CA THR A 140 15.61 -5.41 17.20
C THR A 140 14.29 -5.46 17.97
N PRO A 141 13.97 -6.54 18.69
CA PRO A 141 12.76 -6.58 19.54
C PRO A 141 12.68 -5.43 20.56
N ALA A 142 13.81 -4.89 21.01
CA ALA A 142 13.86 -3.79 21.97
C ALA A 142 13.31 -2.46 21.42
N ASP A 143 13.23 -2.30 20.10
CA ASP A 143 12.67 -1.10 19.46
C ASP A 143 11.13 -1.04 19.51
N PHE A 144 10.49 -2.14 19.90
CA PHE A 144 9.03 -2.32 19.85
C PHE A 144 8.41 -2.31 21.26
N SER A 145 8.16 -1.13 21.80
CA SER A 145 7.73 -0.91 23.19
C SER A 145 6.38 -1.52 23.57
N LYS A 146 5.53 -1.84 22.59
CA LYS A 146 4.21 -2.49 22.81
C LYS A 146 4.22 -4.00 22.52
N GLY A 147 5.39 -4.58 22.32
CA GLY A 147 5.58 -5.99 22.01
C GLY A 147 5.78 -6.26 20.52
N LEU A 148 6.01 -7.54 20.19
CA LEU A 148 6.17 -7.99 18.82
C LEU A 148 4.85 -7.87 18.05
N ALA A 149 4.95 -7.63 16.75
CA ALA A 149 3.77 -7.50 15.90
C ALA A 149 3.02 -8.83 15.74
N ASP A 150 1.70 -8.75 15.72
CA ASP A 150 0.82 -9.89 15.41
C ASP A 150 0.74 -10.11 13.89
N PHE A 151 0.88 -9.04 13.11
CA PHE A 151 0.99 -9.10 11.65
C PHE A 151 1.87 -7.96 11.12
N ALA A 152 2.38 -8.13 9.91
CA ALA A 152 3.17 -7.12 9.24
C ALA A 152 2.66 -6.84 7.83
N THR A 153 2.87 -5.59 7.38
CA THR A 153 2.74 -5.21 5.98
C THR A 153 4.07 -4.69 5.45
N ILE A 154 4.38 -4.97 4.17
CA ILE A 154 5.64 -4.57 3.55
C ILE A 154 5.34 -3.91 2.20
N ASP A 155 5.62 -2.59 2.11
CA ASP A 155 5.55 -1.81 0.86
C ASP A 155 6.83 -0.97 0.71
N VAL A 156 7.96 -1.64 0.52
CA VAL A 156 9.27 -1.00 0.40
C VAL A 156 9.66 -0.73 -1.06
N SER A 157 10.54 0.24 -1.28
CA SER A 157 11.07 0.60 -2.59
C SER A 157 12.60 0.63 -2.57
N PHE A 158 13.21 0.28 -3.71
CA PHE A 158 14.68 0.28 -3.91
C PHE A 158 15.44 -0.71 -3.02
N ILE A 159 14.77 -1.72 -2.51
CA ILE A 159 15.34 -2.77 -1.67
C ILE A 159 14.60 -4.08 -1.92
N SER A 160 15.31 -5.21 -1.88
CA SER A 160 14.73 -6.54 -2.02
C SER A 160 14.11 -7.03 -0.71
N LEU A 161 13.00 -7.76 -0.81
CA LEU A 161 12.36 -8.49 0.29
C LEU A 161 13.32 -9.49 0.96
N LYS A 162 14.32 -9.96 0.23
CA LYS A 162 15.36 -10.86 0.76
C LYS A 162 16.17 -10.23 1.90
N LEU A 163 16.20 -8.91 2.01
CA LEU A 163 16.84 -8.19 3.12
C LEU A 163 15.87 -7.86 4.26
N ILE A 164 14.57 -7.99 4.04
CA ILE A 164 13.52 -7.65 5.01
C ILE A 164 13.03 -8.90 5.75
N LEU A 165 12.67 -9.96 5.03
CA LEU A 165 12.08 -11.17 5.61
C LEU A 165 12.93 -11.82 6.71
N PRO A 166 14.27 -11.92 6.61
CA PRO A 166 15.09 -12.49 7.69
C PRO A 166 15.06 -11.67 8.99
N VAL A 167 14.95 -10.34 8.89
CA VAL A 167 14.83 -9.47 10.06
C VAL A 167 13.43 -9.55 10.67
N LEU A 168 12.41 -9.61 9.82
CA LEU A 168 11.00 -9.66 10.25
C LEU A 168 10.73 -10.82 11.21
N ARG A 169 11.36 -11.98 11.01
CA ARG A 169 11.23 -13.16 11.91
C ARG A 169 11.52 -12.83 13.38
N THR A 170 12.38 -11.84 13.63
CA THR A 170 12.81 -11.51 15.00
C THR A 170 11.85 -10.58 15.72
N VAL A 171 10.94 -9.93 14.99
CA VAL A 171 10.02 -8.90 15.50
C VAL A 171 8.55 -9.19 15.24
N LEU A 172 8.25 -10.36 14.68
CA LEU A 172 6.91 -10.87 14.43
C LEU A 172 6.66 -12.07 15.34
N VAL A 173 5.46 -12.21 15.88
CA VAL A 173 5.09 -13.39 16.66
C VAL A 173 5.05 -14.65 15.77
N THR A 174 5.36 -15.81 16.33
CA THR A 174 5.14 -17.08 15.62
C THR A 174 3.67 -17.24 15.28
N GLY A 175 3.37 -17.64 14.05
CA GLY A 175 2.02 -17.67 13.50
C GLY A 175 1.52 -16.31 12.99
N GLY A 176 2.35 -15.28 13.03
CA GLY A 176 1.99 -13.94 12.54
C GLY A 176 1.86 -13.89 11.02
N ASP A 177 0.86 -13.15 10.55
CA ASP A 177 0.57 -12.97 9.14
C ASP A 177 1.44 -11.85 8.53
N VAL A 178 1.83 -11.99 7.27
CA VAL A 178 2.57 -10.98 6.53
C VAL A 178 1.91 -10.73 5.18
N MET A 179 1.47 -9.50 4.96
CA MET A 179 1.06 -9.03 3.63
C MET A 179 2.21 -8.26 3.00
N THR A 180 2.80 -8.76 1.93
CA THR A 180 3.92 -8.11 1.28
C THR A 180 3.66 -7.82 -0.18
N LEU A 181 4.17 -6.66 -0.66
CA LEU A 181 4.23 -6.38 -2.09
C LEU A 181 5.52 -6.93 -2.68
N ILE A 182 5.38 -7.76 -3.70
CA ILE A 182 6.49 -8.15 -4.57
C ILE A 182 6.51 -7.16 -5.72
N LYS A 183 7.58 -6.38 -5.81
CA LYS A 183 7.76 -5.34 -6.83
C LYS A 183 8.86 -5.76 -7.80
N PRO A 184 8.51 -6.28 -8.99
CA PRO A 184 9.50 -6.83 -9.91
C PRO A 184 10.65 -5.89 -10.23
N GLN A 185 10.38 -4.59 -10.34
CA GLN A 185 11.38 -3.57 -10.63
C GLN A 185 12.48 -3.42 -9.55
N PHE A 186 12.27 -3.95 -8.35
CA PHE A 186 13.24 -3.92 -7.25
C PHE A 186 13.80 -5.30 -6.91
N GLU A 187 13.28 -6.36 -7.54
CA GLU A 187 13.69 -7.76 -7.31
C GLU A 187 14.42 -8.38 -8.50
N ALA A 188 14.15 -7.90 -9.71
CA ALA A 188 14.80 -8.38 -10.93
C ALA A 188 16.24 -7.84 -11.07
N GLY A 189 17.06 -8.53 -11.87
CA GLY A 189 18.37 -8.04 -12.28
C GLY A 189 18.28 -6.73 -13.07
N ARG A 190 19.30 -5.89 -12.96
CA ARG A 190 19.32 -4.57 -13.63
C ARG A 190 19.13 -4.66 -15.15
N GLU A 191 19.62 -5.73 -15.76
CA GLU A 191 19.50 -6.01 -17.20
C GLU A 191 18.06 -6.32 -17.64
N GLN A 192 17.22 -6.75 -16.71
CA GLN A 192 15.81 -7.07 -16.96
C GLN A 192 14.88 -5.87 -16.78
N VAL A 193 15.40 -4.79 -16.17
CA VAL A 193 14.66 -3.56 -15.94
C VAL A 193 14.77 -2.67 -17.17
N GLY A 194 13.65 -2.43 -17.84
CA GLY A 194 13.58 -1.61 -19.04
C GLY A 194 13.88 -0.12 -18.78
N LYS A 195 13.94 0.65 -19.85
CA LYS A 195 14.01 2.12 -19.79
C LYS A 195 12.86 2.64 -18.93
N LYS A 196 13.13 3.60 -18.04
CA LYS A 196 12.18 4.16 -17.05
C LYS A 196 11.85 3.25 -15.86
N GLY A 197 12.60 2.18 -15.63
CA GLY A 197 12.36 1.33 -14.46
C GLY A 197 11.09 0.46 -14.57
N ILE A 198 10.64 0.11 -15.79
CA ILE A 198 9.42 -0.67 -16.00
C ILE A 198 9.77 -2.08 -16.47
N ILE A 199 9.15 -3.07 -15.85
CA ILE A 199 9.15 -4.46 -16.32
C ILE A 199 7.80 -4.77 -16.94
N ARG A 200 7.81 -5.32 -18.16
CA ARG A 200 6.62 -5.69 -18.92
C ARG A 200 6.58 -7.15 -19.31
N ASP A 201 7.71 -7.84 -19.28
CA ASP A 201 7.83 -9.23 -19.68
C ASP A 201 7.18 -10.16 -18.63
N PRO A 202 6.13 -10.93 -19.01
CA PRO A 202 5.51 -11.90 -18.13
C PRO A 202 6.48 -12.95 -17.60
N ALA A 203 7.50 -13.33 -18.37
CA ALA A 203 8.50 -14.31 -17.93
C ALA A 203 9.36 -13.76 -16.80
N VAL A 204 9.72 -12.47 -16.84
CA VAL A 204 10.44 -11.80 -15.76
C VAL A 204 9.56 -11.70 -14.51
N HIS A 205 8.28 -11.35 -14.66
CA HIS A 205 7.33 -11.34 -13.54
C HIS A 205 7.22 -12.71 -12.88
N THR A 206 7.08 -13.78 -13.68
CA THR A 206 7.02 -15.16 -13.18
C THR A 206 8.27 -15.50 -12.37
N SER A 207 9.45 -15.33 -12.96
CA SER A 207 10.73 -15.63 -12.31
C SER A 207 10.94 -14.85 -11.02
N VAL A 208 10.56 -13.56 -10.99
CA VAL A 208 10.66 -12.74 -9.78
C VAL A 208 9.73 -13.25 -8.67
N VAL A 209 8.47 -13.52 -8.99
CA VAL A 209 7.52 -14.03 -7.99
C VAL A 209 7.96 -15.39 -7.45
N GLU A 210 8.38 -16.32 -8.34
CA GLU A 210 8.92 -17.63 -7.95
C GLU A 210 10.13 -17.51 -7.03
N ASN A 211 11.10 -16.64 -7.38
CA ASN A 211 12.31 -16.43 -6.58
C ASN A 211 12.03 -15.86 -5.19
N ILE A 212 11.08 -14.94 -5.07
CA ILE A 212 10.71 -14.37 -3.77
C ILE A 212 9.91 -15.36 -2.94
N VAL A 213 8.98 -16.09 -3.56
CA VAL A 213 8.23 -17.17 -2.88
C VAL A 213 9.18 -18.23 -2.36
N GLN A 214 10.09 -18.74 -3.21
CA GLN A 214 11.05 -19.74 -2.78
C GLN A 214 11.93 -19.25 -1.64
N PHE A 215 12.40 -17.98 -1.72
CA PHE A 215 13.17 -17.39 -0.64
C PHE A 215 12.37 -17.30 0.66
N ALA A 216 11.09 -16.95 0.61
CA ALA A 216 10.22 -16.90 1.79
C ALA A 216 10.07 -18.30 2.43
N LEU A 217 9.82 -19.33 1.61
CA LEU A 217 9.74 -20.73 2.06
C LEU A 217 11.05 -21.19 2.72
N ASP A 218 12.20 -20.88 2.11
CA ASP A 218 13.53 -21.22 2.65
C ASP A 218 13.87 -20.45 3.95
N ASN A 219 13.08 -19.43 4.29
CA ASN A 219 13.23 -18.65 5.52
C ASN A 219 12.10 -18.88 6.53
N GLY A 220 11.35 -19.99 6.41
CA GLY A 220 10.35 -20.41 7.38
C GLY A 220 9.00 -19.71 7.28
N TYR A 221 8.70 -19.05 6.16
CA TYR A 221 7.37 -18.50 5.89
C TYR A 221 6.56 -19.47 5.04
N ASP A 222 5.35 -19.79 5.46
CA ASP A 222 4.37 -20.44 4.60
C ASP A 222 3.81 -19.44 3.58
N LEU A 223 3.56 -19.91 2.36
CA LEU A 223 2.83 -19.16 1.35
C LEU A 223 1.35 -19.51 1.43
N MET A 224 0.53 -18.57 1.91
CA MET A 224 -0.90 -18.72 2.11
C MET A 224 -1.73 -18.24 0.92
N GLY A 225 -1.25 -17.22 0.19
CA GLY A 225 -1.99 -16.61 -0.92
C GLY A 225 -1.15 -15.73 -1.82
N LEU A 226 -1.57 -15.62 -3.09
CA LEU A 226 -0.99 -14.70 -4.08
C LEU A 226 -2.11 -14.01 -4.86
N ASP A 227 -1.98 -12.70 -5.06
CA ASP A 227 -2.79 -11.91 -6.01
C ASP A 227 -1.94 -10.75 -6.56
N PHE A 228 -2.49 -9.95 -7.47
CA PHE A 228 -1.84 -8.73 -7.94
C PHE A 228 -2.48 -7.49 -7.30
N SER A 229 -1.72 -6.42 -7.19
CA SER A 229 -2.19 -5.13 -6.67
C SER A 229 -3.37 -4.57 -7.49
N PRO A 230 -4.41 -4.00 -6.85
CA PRO A 230 -5.52 -3.38 -7.57
C PRO A 230 -5.13 -2.10 -8.32
N ILE A 231 -3.96 -1.57 -8.03
CA ILE A 231 -3.38 -0.38 -8.64
C ILE A 231 -1.94 -0.66 -9.06
N THR A 232 -1.51 -0.05 -10.16
CA THR A 232 -0.11 -0.12 -10.58
C THR A 232 0.78 0.75 -9.69
N GLY A 233 2.03 0.35 -9.55
CA GLY A 233 3.09 1.11 -8.92
C GLY A 233 3.53 2.33 -9.73
N GLY A 234 4.65 2.91 -9.35
CA GLY A 234 5.27 4.00 -10.11
C GLY A 234 5.51 3.59 -11.56
N GLU A 235 5.36 4.55 -12.48
CA GLU A 235 5.53 4.39 -13.93
C GLU A 235 4.66 3.29 -14.57
N GLY A 236 3.68 2.71 -13.84
CA GLY A 236 2.77 1.68 -14.34
C GLY A 236 3.23 0.25 -14.12
N ASN A 237 4.23 -0.01 -13.27
CA ASN A 237 4.65 -1.37 -12.92
C ASN A 237 3.51 -2.18 -12.31
N ILE A 238 3.37 -3.43 -12.75
CA ILE A 238 2.52 -4.43 -12.09
C ILE A 238 3.23 -4.86 -10.79
N GLU A 239 2.50 -4.82 -9.69
CA GLU A 239 2.97 -5.26 -8.38
C GLU A 239 2.12 -6.45 -7.91
N PHE A 240 2.73 -7.42 -7.24
CA PHE A 240 2.04 -8.59 -6.74
C PHE A 240 1.91 -8.53 -5.22
N ILE A 241 0.86 -9.15 -4.69
CA ILE A 241 0.58 -9.24 -3.26
C ILE A 241 0.77 -10.68 -2.84
N ALA A 242 1.61 -10.92 -1.83
CA ALA A 242 1.73 -12.24 -1.21
C ALA A 242 1.23 -12.18 0.24
N HIS A 243 0.45 -13.17 0.62
CA HIS A 243 0.13 -13.48 2.01
C HIS A 243 1.05 -14.60 2.47
N LEU A 244 1.91 -14.27 3.41
CA LEU A 244 2.83 -15.20 4.05
C LEU A 244 2.44 -15.37 5.53
N LYS A 245 2.87 -16.49 6.15
CA LYS A 245 2.70 -16.75 7.57
C LYS A 245 4.02 -17.20 8.17
N TRP A 246 4.50 -16.50 9.20
CA TRP A 246 5.70 -16.91 9.93
C TRP A 246 5.42 -18.13 10.80
N THR A 247 6.06 -19.26 10.52
CA THR A 247 5.76 -20.52 11.22
C THR A 247 6.57 -20.73 12.50
N GLY A 248 7.71 -20.05 12.62
CA GLY A 248 8.71 -20.35 13.66
C GLY A 248 9.68 -21.47 13.27
N GLU A 249 9.48 -22.11 12.10
CA GLU A 249 10.27 -23.21 11.60
C GLU A 249 11.40 -22.74 10.67
N GLU A 250 12.36 -23.62 10.35
CA GLU A 250 13.44 -23.30 9.41
C GLU A 250 12.96 -23.15 7.97
N LYS A 251 11.93 -23.92 7.59
CA LYS A 251 11.33 -23.93 6.25
C LYS A 251 9.82 -23.82 6.33
N GLY A 252 9.25 -23.07 5.41
CA GLY A 252 7.82 -22.99 5.19
C GLY A 252 7.33 -23.88 4.06
N THR A 253 6.03 -23.88 3.88
CA THR A 253 5.31 -24.71 2.90
C THR A 253 4.41 -23.83 2.03
N SER A 254 4.25 -24.16 0.76
CA SER A 254 3.27 -23.51 -0.10
C SER A 254 1.91 -24.23 0.03
N HIS A 255 0.87 -23.45 0.29
CA HIS A 255 -0.52 -23.92 0.33
C HIS A 255 -1.25 -23.69 -1.00
N LEU A 256 -0.52 -23.29 -2.05
CA LEU A 256 -1.08 -23.00 -3.37
C LEU A 256 -0.81 -24.15 -4.36
N GLU A 257 -1.66 -24.23 -5.38
CA GLU A 257 -1.46 -25.13 -6.52
C GLU A 257 -0.15 -24.80 -7.27
N SER A 258 0.45 -25.80 -7.89
CA SER A 258 1.74 -25.67 -8.60
C SER A 258 1.73 -24.66 -9.75
N ASP A 259 0.58 -24.40 -10.35
CA ASP A 259 0.41 -23.45 -11.47
C ASP A 259 -0.14 -22.08 -11.04
N ALA A 260 -0.29 -21.83 -9.72
CA ALA A 260 -0.88 -20.62 -9.18
C ALA A 260 -0.16 -19.33 -9.65
N ILE A 261 1.19 -19.36 -9.70
CA ILE A 261 1.98 -18.21 -10.15
C ILE A 261 1.72 -17.93 -11.64
N THR A 262 1.73 -18.94 -12.49
CA THR A 262 1.47 -18.79 -13.94
C THR A 262 0.07 -18.21 -14.18
N LYS A 263 -0.94 -18.74 -13.48
CA LYS A 263 -2.33 -18.22 -13.56
C LYS A 263 -2.42 -16.77 -13.09
N LEU A 264 -1.71 -16.43 -12.01
CA LEU A 264 -1.65 -15.07 -11.46
C LEU A 264 -1.08 -14.08 -12.47
N ILE A 265 0.08 -14.39 -13.06
CA ILE A 265 0.75 -13.52 -14.03
C ILE A 265 -0.15 -13.26 -15.25
N ALA A 266 -0.72 -14.32 -15.83
CA ALA A 266 -1.63 -14.19 -16.97
C ALA A 266 -2.84 -13.30 -16.66
N LYS A 267 -3.44 -13.46 -15.46
CA LYS A 267 -4.58 -12.65 -14.99
C LYS A 267 -4.20 -11.18 -14.79
N ALA A 268 -3.02 -10.92 -14.22
CA ALA A 268 -2.53 -9.56 -13.95
C ALA A 268 -2.31 -8.80 -15.27
N HIS A 269 -1.63 -9.42 -16.24
CA HIS A 269 -1.41 -8.83 -17.56
C HIS A 269 -2.72 -8.55 -18.30
N THR A 270 -3.66 -9.49 -18.29
CA THR A 270 -4.98 -9.29 -18.93
C THR A 270 -5.74 -8.09 -18.35
N LYS A 271 -5.60 -7.81 -17.04
CA LYS A 271 -6.36 -6.74 -16.37
C LYS A 271 -5.66 -5.39 -16.34
N LEU A 272 -4.33 -5.37 -16.31
CA LEU A 272 -3.54 -4.17 -16.03
C LEU A 272 -2.71 -3.68 -17.23
N ASP A 273 -2.42 -4.51 -18.23
CA ASP A 273 -1.84 -4.08 -19.51
C ASP A 273 -2.91 -3.33 -20.32
N LYS A 274 -2.84 -2.01 -20.26
CA LYS A 274 -3.62 -1.10 -21.10
C LYS A 274 -2.70 -0.22 -21.94
#